data_3c826c32493d52c344026b570aad765a
#
_entry.id   3c826c32493d52c344026b570aad765a
#
_cell.length_a   1.000
_cell.length_b   1.000
_cell.length_c   1.000
_cell.angle_alpha   90.00
_cell.angle_beta   90.00
_cell.angle_gamma   90.00
#
_symmetry.space_group_name_H-M   'P 1'
#
loop_
_entity.id
_entity.type
_entity.pdbx_description
1 polymer ?
#
loop_
_entity_poly.entity_id
_entity_poly.type
_entity_poly.pdbx_seq_one_letter_code
_entity_poly.pdbx_strand_id
1 'polypeptide(L)'
;MKRRLLFALLVVATTIAMAGNKKEKVIFQDDFNSSNPVPNPKVWKLCEPFKVAWAQHFEHVKGYENVKVEEGYLKLKANKADGHYKTGGIKTINGFDKNTKVEVRAKLTKRARGAFPAIWQMPIGGLSWPKSGEIDLMEWVQDTPMEMYQTVHTHYVNGETGTAGATNPNRDLNFDITQFHVYGAERTDDAVIFYVDGKETYRYENMHLEKEKLQFPFCDFKFNLILNCS
;
A
#
# COMPACT_ATOMS: atom_id res chain seq x y z
N MET A 1 2.03 5.37 -35.06
CA MET A 1 2.80 4.93 -33.87
C MET A 1 1.91 5.00 -32.66
N LYS A 2 1.39 3.86 -32.16
CA LYS A 2 0.57 3.80 -30.94
C LYS A 2 1.50 4.01 -29.74
N ARG A 3 1.44 5.14 -29.07
CA ARG A 3 2.15 5.39 -27.81
C ARG A 3 1.55 4.46 -26.74
N ARG A 4 2.26 3.40 -26.43
CA ARG A 4 1.97 2.59 -25.25
C ARG A 4 2.27 3.46 -24.03
N LEU A 5 1.24 3.86 -23.29
CA LEU A 5 1.43 4.49 -21.98
C LEU A 5 1.87 3.40 -21.02
N LEU A 6 3.12 3.46 -20.59
CA LEU A 6 3.69 2.54 -19.62
C LEU A 6 3.77 3.25 -18.27
N PHE A 7 3.05 2.75 -17.29
CA PHE A 7 3.17 3.18 -15.90
C PHE A 7 3.88 2.08 -15.13
N ALA A 8 4.80 2.44 -14.25
CA ALA A 8 5.39 1.52 -13.31
C ALA A 8 5.45 2.16 -11.93
N LEU A 9 4.91 1.49 -10.93
CA LEU A 9 5.25 1.70 -9.54
C LEU A 9 6.58 0.96 -9.31
N LEU A 10 7.63 1.71 -9.01
CA LEU A 10 8.95 1.16 -8.75
C LEU A 10 9.12 1.01 -7.25
N VAL A 11 9.14 -0.22 -6.77
CA VAL A 11 9.26 -0.54 -5.34
C VAL A 11 10.65 -1.07 -5.06
N VAL A 12 11.33 -0.48 -4.10
CA VAL A 12 12.63 -0.95 -3.59
C VAL A 12 12.55 -1.09 -2.09
N ALA A 13 13.02 -2.20 -1.59
CA ALA A 13 13.26 -2.55 -0.19
C ALA A 13 12.12 -2.23 0.79
N THR A 14 11.53 -3.25 1.33
CA THR A 14 10.62 -3.14 2.46
C THR A 14 11.39 -3.47 3.74
N THR A 15 11.65 -2.48 4.58
CA THR A 15 12.25 -2.68 5.90
C THR A 15 11.13 -2.63 6.94
N ILE A 16 11.00 -3.68 7.74
CA ILE A 16 10.04 -3.73 8.84
C ILE A 16 10.82 -3.68 10.15
N ALA A 17 10.62 -2.62 10.92
CA ALA A 17 11.21 -2.40 12.23
C ALA A 17 10.16 -2.48 13.34
N MET A 18 10.56 -2.90 14.54
CA MET A 18 9.68 -2.94 15.72
C MET A 18 9.87 -1.68 16.56
N ALA A 19 8.77 -1.09 17.01
CA ALA A 19 8.75 0.12 17.84
C ALA A 19 9.16 -0.12 19.30
N GLY A 20 9.84 0.85 19.90
CA GLY A 20 10.22 0.90 21.33
C GLY A 20 11.72 0.81 21.56
N ASN A 21 12.19 1.07 22.79
CA ASN A 21 13.61 1.06 23.25
C ASN A 21 14.36 -0.28 23.08
N LYS A 22 13.77 -1.26 22.42
CA LYS A 22 14.43 -2.48 21.95
C LYS A 22 15.04 -2.20 20.59
N LYS A 23 16.27 -2.65 20.35
CA LYS A 23 16.90 -2.59 19.01
C LYS A 23 15.91 -3.09 17.97
N GLU A 24 15.61 -2.24 17.01
CA GLU A 24 14.77 -2.59 15.86
C GLU A 24 15.35 -3.84 15.18
N LYS A 25 14.50 -4.80 14.89
CA LYS A 25 14.87 -6.04 14.20
C LYS A 25 14.15 -6.09 12.87
N VAL A 26 14.91 -6.13 11.80
CA VAL A 26 14.36 -6.43 10.47
C VAL A 26 13.86 -7.87 10.48
N ILE A 27 12.55 -8.05 10.27
CA ILE A 27 11.89 -9.37 10.22
C ILE A 27 11.54 -9.78 8.80
N PHE A 28 11.51 -8.82 7.87
CA PHE A 28 11.27 -9.04 6.45
C PHE A 28 11.99 -7.95 5.64
N GLN A 29 12.59 -8.35 4.54
CA GLN A 29 13.18 -7.43 3.55
C GLN A 29 13.14 -8.10 2.18
N ASP A 30 12.76 -7.34 1.16
CA ASP A 30 12.92 -7.73 -0.25
C ASP A 30 13.37 -6.48 -1.04
N ASP A 31 14.56 -6.53 -1.57
CA ASP A 31 15.17 -5.47 -2.37
C ASP A 31 15.07 -5.74 -3.88
N PHE A 32 14.38 -6.82 -4.26
CA PHE A 32 14.14 -7.22 -5.65
C PHE A 32 15.42 -7.36 -6.50
N ASN A 33 16.54 -7.70 -5.88
CA ASN A 33 17.84 -7.91 -6.56
C ASN A 33 17.99 -9.31 -7.20
N SER A 34 16.91 -10.06 -7.30
CA SER A 34 16.91 -11.37 -7.92
C SER A 34 17.13 -11.29 -9.43
N SER A 35 17.87 -12.23 -10.00
CA SER A 35 17.94 -12.45 -11.46
C SER A 35 16.64 -13.05 -12.03
N ASN A 36 15.74 -13.54 -11.19
CA ASN A 36 14.42 -14.01 -11.61
C ASN A 36 13.55 -12.79 -12.00
N PRO A 37 12.94 -12.77 -13.20
CA PRO A 37 12.15 -11.65 -13.67
C PRO A 37 10.78 -11.51 -12.95
N VAL A 38 10.47 -12.39 -12.00
CA VAL A 38 9.23 -12.35 -11.21
C VAL A 38 9.55 -12.31 -9.71
N PRO A 39 8.67 -11.72 -8.89
CA PRO A 39 8.82 -11.72 -7.44
C PRO A 39 8.93 -13.15 -6.88
N ASN A 40 9.63 -13.30 -5.77
CA ASN A 40 9.81 -14.60 -5.10
C ASN A 40 8.43 -15.20 -4.72
N PRO A 41 8.02 -16.34 -5.34
CA PRO A 41 6.70 -16.92 -5.12
C PRO A 41 6.51 -17.56 -3.73
N LYS A 42 7.56 -17.67 -2.93
CA LYS A 42 7.47 -18.09 -1.52
C LYS A 42 7.06 -16.94 -0.60
N VAL A 43 7.16 -15.72 -1.08
CA VAL A 43 6.89 -14.49 -0.32
C VAL A 43 5.71 -13.74 -0.89
N TRP A 44 5.65 -13.62 -2.21
CA TRP A 44 4.69 -12.82 -2.94
C TRP A 44 3.74 -13.67 -3.77
N LYS A 45 2.50 -13.26 -3.84
CA LYS A 45 1.52 -13.75 -4.82
C LYS A 45 0.89 -12.59 -5.57
N LEU A 46 0.42 -12.86 -6.77
CA LEU A 46 -0.34 -11.87 -7.55
C LEU A 46 -1.63 -11.49 -6.80
N CYS A 47 -2.03 -10.24 -6.93
CA CYS A 47 -3.35 -9.82 -6.51
C CYS A 47 -4.41 -10.48 -7.38
N GLU A 48 -5.50 -10.93 -6.74
CA GLU A 48 -6.71 -11.33 -7.46
C GLU A 48 -7.39 -10.08 -8.05
N PRO A 49 -8.14 -10.23 -9.16
CA PRO A 49 -8.92 -9.13 -9.69
C PRO A 49 -9.90 -8.59 -8.64
N PHE A 50 -9.91 -7.28 -8.44
CA PHE A 50 -10.86 -6.64 -7.53
C PHE A 50 -12.26 -6.60 -8.15
N LYS A 51 -13.24 -7.08 -7.40
CA LYS A 51 -14.66 -7.07 -7.80
C LYS A 51 -15.42 -5.98 -7.05
N VAL A 52 -14.96 -4.73 -7.19
CA VAL A 52 -15.51 -3.57 -6.49
C VAL A 52 -15.82 -2.44 -7.48
N ALA A 53 -16.68 -1.52 -7.09
CA ALA A 53 -17.18 -0.48 -8.00
C ALA A 53 -16.06 0.41 -8.59
N TRP A 54 -15.05 0.76 -7.80
CA TRP A 54 -13.92 1.57 -8.26
C TRP A 54 -12.98 0.83 -9.22
N ALA A 55 -13.01 -0.51 -9.23
CA ALA A 55 -12.17 -1.35 -10.08
C ALA A 55 -12.86 -1.82 -11.38
N GLN A 56 -14.05 -1.32 -11.69
CA GLN A 56 -14.83 -1.82 -12.85
C GLN A 56 -14.21 -1.52 -14.22
N HIS A 57 -13.28 -0.58 -14.30
CA HIS A 57 -12.65 -0.16 -15.56
C HIS A 57 -11.24 -0.71 -15.77
N PHE A 58 -10.71 -1.48 -14.82
CA PHE A 58 -9.39 -2.10 -14.95
C PHE A 58 -9.39 -3.52 -14.37
N GLU A 59 -8.41 -4.28 -14.78
CA GLU A 59 -8.28 -5.70 -14.47
C GLU A 59 -6.83 -6.04 -14.13
N HIS A 60 -6.61 -6.64 -12.97
CA HIS A 60 -5.33 -7.27 -12.70
C HIS A 60 -5.16 -8.49 -13.59
N VAL A 61 -4.07 -8.54 -14.35
CA VAL A 61 -3.77 -9.69 -15.20
C VAL A 61 -3.42 -10.91 -14.34
N LYS A 62 -3.85 -12.08 -14.79
CA LYS A 62 -3.58 -13.36 -14.08
C LYS A 62 -2.13 -13.83 -14.17
N GLY A 63 -1.32 -13.20 -14.97
CA GLY A 63 0.10 -13.51 -15.17
C GLY A 63 1.01 -12.40 -14.70
N TYR A 64 2.29 -12.55 -15.02
CA TYR A 64 3.33 -11.58 -14.65
C TYR A 64 3.61 -10.55 -15.75
N GLU A 65 2.72 -10.34 -16.72
CA GLU A 65 2.93 -9.39 -17.82
C GLU A 65 3.07 -7.97 -17.30
N ASN A 66 2.31 -7.64 -16.26
CA ASN A 66 2.28 -6.32 -15.62
C ASN A 66 3.05 -6.28 -14.28
N VAL A 67 3.76 -7.36 -13.94
CA VAL A 67 4.58 -7.48 -12.73
C VAL A 67 5.95 -7.99 -13.12
N LYS A 68 7.00 -7.19 -12.94
CA LYS A 68 8.37 -7.56 -13.31
C LYS A 68 9.35 -7.22 -12.20
N VAL A 69 10.34 -8.08 -12.03
CA VAL A 69 11.57 -7.78 -11.29
C VAL A 69 12.67 -7.59 -12.33
N GLU A 70 13.16 -6.38 -12.45
CA GLU A 70 14.23 -6.03 -13.38
C GLU A 70 15.02 -4.82 -12.90
N GLU A 71 16.32 -4.80 -13.15
CA GLU A 71 17.22 -3.71 -12.77
C GLU A 71 17.22 -3.40 -11.26
N GLY A 72 17.00 -4.40 -10.40
CA GLY A 72 16.94 -4.23 -8.95
C GLY A 72 15.65 -3.59 -8.45
N TYR A 73 14.57 -3.70 -9.22
CA TYR A 73 13.28 -3.10 -8.88
C TYR A 73 12.12 -4.04 -9.16
N LEU A 74 11.11 -3.97 -8.31
CA LEU A 74 9.77 -4.40 -8.68
C LEU A 74 9.13 -3.31 -9.55
N LYS A 75 8.70 -3.67 -10.74
CA LYS A 75 7.97 -2.77 -11.66
C LYS A 75 6.54 -3.28 -11.84
N LEU A 76 5.59 -2.51 -11.33
CA LEU A 76 4.17 -2.73 -11.54
C LEU A 76 3.68 -1.80 -12.64
N LYS A 77 2.96 -2.35 -13.61
CA LYS A 77 2.56 -1.62 -14.81
C LYS A 77 1.05 -1.55 -14.94
N ALA A 78 0.57 -0.44 -15.47
CA ALA A 78 -0.77 -0.31 -16.01
C ALA A 78 -0.68 0.08 -17.49
N ASN A 79 -1.41 -0.59 -18.34
CA ASN A 79 -1.46 -0.31 -19.79
C ASN A 79 -2.84 -0.60 -20.35
N LYS A 80 -3.18 0.07 -21.42
CA LYS A 80 -4.40 -0.22 -22.17
C LYS A 80 -4.12 -1.26 -23.25
N ALA A 81 -4.87 -2.37 -23.20
CA ALA A 81 -4.84 -3.43 -24.21
C ALA A 81 -6.27 -3.86 -24.52
N ASP A 82 -6.58 -4.05 -25.79
CA ASP A 82 -7.89 -4.54 -26.28
C ASP A 82 -9.10 -3.77 -25.73
N GLY A 83 -8.95 -2.45 -25.58
CA GLY A 83 -9.99 -1.57 -25.05
C GLY A 83 -10.09 -1.51 -23.52
N HIS A 84 -9.40 -2.40 -22.80
CA HIS A 84 -9.40 -2.49 -21.35
C HIS A 84 -8.08 -2.01 -20.74
N TYR A 85 -8.13 -1.53 -19.50
CA TYR A 85 -6.93 -1.28 -18.71
C TYR A 85 -6.49 -2.59 -18.05
N LYS A 86 -5.24 -2.96 -18.25
CA LYS A 86 -4.58 -4.10 -17.63
C LYS A 86 -3.60 -3.59 -16.58
N THR A 87 -3.68 -4.11 -15.38
CA THR A 87 -2.91 -3.63 -14.24
C THR A 87 -2.18 -4.78 -13.55
N GLY A 88 -1.16 -4.45 -12.76
CA GLY A 88 -0.38 -5.41 -12.00
C GLY A 88 -0.38 -5.10 -10.51
N GLY A 89 -0.43 -6.15 -9.70
CA GLY A 89 -0.31 -6.05 -8.26
C GLY A 89 0.17 -7.34 -7.62
N ILE A 90 0.83 -7.20 -6.49
CA ILE A 90 1.30 -8.32 -5.65
C ILE A 90 0.93 -8.07 -4.20
N LYS A 91 0.85 -9.16 -3.44
CA LYS A 91 0.68 -9.10 -1.99
C LYS A 91 1.56 -10.14 -1.30
N THR A 92 1.98 -9.86 -0.08
CA THR A 92 2.69 -10.83 0.73
C THR A 92 1.77 -12.01 1.06
N ILE A 93 2.33 -13.23 1.07
CA ILE A 93 1.59 -14.44 1.43
C ILE A 93 1.27 -14.44 2.93
N ASN A 94 2.28 -14.10 3.72
CA ASN A 94 2.15 -13.98 5.17
C ASN A 94 1.89 -12.54 5.56
N GLY A 95 1.13 -12.36 6.62
CA GLY A 95 0.93 -11.05 7.23
C GLY A 95 1.93 -10.79 8.36
N PHE A 96 2.00 -9.53 8.73
CA PHE A 96 2.82 -9.03 9.82
C PHE A 96 1.95 -8.83 11.07
N ASP A 97 2.50 -9.12 12.23
CA ASP A 97 1.84 -8.92 13.52
C ASP A 97 1.76 -7.42 13.87
N LYS A 98 1.00 -7.08 14.91
CA LYS A 98 1.07 -5.76 15.55
C LYS A 98 2.48 -5.47 16.08
N ASN A 99 2.76 -4.24 16.43
CA ASN A 99 4.07 -3.76 16.87
C ASN A 99 5.12 -3.94 15.75
N THR A 100 4.71 -3.72 14.52
CA THR A 100 5.58 -3.70 13.34
C THR A 100 5.45 -2.42 12.56
N LYS A 101 6.57 -1.94 12.03
CA LYS A 101 6.64 -0.86 11.06
C LYS A 101 6.90 -1.45 9.68
N VAL A 102 6.09 -1.09 8.70
CA VAL A 102 6.29 -1.43 7.30
C VAL A 102 6.76 -0.19 6.58
N GLU A 103 7.82 -0.30 5.79
CA GLU A 103 8.34 0.78 4.95
C GLU A 103 8.54 0.30 3.52
N VAL A 104 8.10 1.10 2.56
CA VAL A 104 8.24 0.81 1.13
C VAL A 104 8.83 2.02 0.44
N ARG A 105 10.00 1.85 -0.17
CA ARG A 105 10.60 2.88 -1.00
C ARG A 105 10.10 2.76 -2.43
N ALA A 106 9.36 3.74 -2.90
CA ALA A 106 8.70 3.69 -4.19
C ALA A 106 8.65 5.05 -4.91
N LYS A 107 8.39 5.01 -6.21
CA LYS A 107 8.03 6.19 -7.02
C LYS A 107 7.11 5.80 -8.17
N LEU A 108 6.38 6.76 -8.69
CA LEU A 108 5.74 6.63 -10.00
C LEU A 108 6.71 7.05 -11.09
N THR A 109 6.87 6.25 -12.12
CA THR A 109 7.72 6.64 -13.26
C THR A 109 7.04 7.68 -14.15
N LYS A 110 5.72 7.77 -14.06
CA LYS A 110 4.91 8.71 -14.82
C LYS A 110 3.54 8.88 -14.17
N ARG A 111 3.09 10.11 -14.05
CA ARG A 111 1.68 10.42 -13.72
C ARG A 111 0.80 10.12 -14.91
N ALA A 112 -0.33 9.51 -14.68
CA ALA A 112 -1.33 9.30 -15.71
C ALA A 112 -2.74 9.44 -15.20
N ARG A 113 -3.51 9.98 -16.09
CA ARG A 113 -4.93 10.18 -15.85
C ARG A 113 -5.64 8.83 -15.69
N GLY A 114 -6.38 8.64 -14.61
CA GLY A 114 -7.08 7.40 -14.25
C GLY A 114 -6.21 6.37 -13.54
N ALA A 115 -4.92 6.66 -13.28
CA ALA A 115 -4.09 5.77 -12.50
C ALA A 115 -4.41 5.88 -11.00
N PHE A 116 -4.40 4.73 -10.32
CA PHE A 116 -4.61 4.62 -8.90
C PHE A 116 -3.60 3.63 -8.30
N PRO A 117 -2.31 3.99 -8.25
CA PRO A 117 -1.32 3.19 -7.55
C PRO A 117 -1.50 3.27 -6.04
N ALA A 118 -1.26 2.15 -5.36
CA ALA A 118 -1.40 2.05 -3.92
C ALA A 118 -0.34 1.16 -3.27
N ILE A 119 0.05 1.54 -2.06
CA ILE A 119 0.84 0.77 -1.10
C ILE A 119 -0.02 0.70 0.16
N TRP A 120 -0.51 -0.48 0.48
CA TRP A 120 -1.53 -0.63 1.49
C TRP A 120 -1.48 -1.99 2.20
N GLN A 121 -2.26 -2.14 3.26
CA GLN A 121 -2.32 -3.35 4.06
C GLN A 121 -3.75 -3.76 4.34
N MET A 122 -4.01 -5.06 4.20
CA MET A 122 -5.28 -5.69 4.54
C MET A 122 -5.10 -6.80 5.58
N PRO A 123 -6.08 -7.02 6.45
CA PRO A 123 -6.06 -8.13 7.38
C PRO A 123 -6.12 -9.47 6.66
N ILE A 124 -5.44 -10.47 7.21
CA ILE A 124 -5.60 -11.85 6.79
C ILE A 124 -6.71 -12.48 7.61
N GLY A 125 -7.80 -12.83 6.96
CA GLY A 125 -9.02 -13.29 7.63
C GLY A 125 -9.81 -12.13 8.24
N GLY A 126 -10.63 -12.45 9.25
CA GLY A 126 -11.39 -11.45 9.98
C GLY A 126 -12.81 -11.23 9.44
N LEU A 127 -13.38 -10.09 9.79
CA LEU A 127 -14.75 -9.69 9.44
C LEU A 127 -14.78 -9.01 8.07
N SER A 128 -15.98 -8.83 7.53
CA SER A 128 -16.16 -8.08 6.28
C SER A 128 -15.66 -6.65 6.40
N TRP A 129 -15.09 -6.13 5.30
CA TRP A 129 -14.66 -4.75 5.20
C TRP A 129 -15.78 -3.75 5.60
N PRO A 130 -15.45 -2.67 6.34
CA PRO A 130 -14.14 -2.27 6.87
C PRO A 130 -13.90 -2.71 8.33
N LYS A 131 -14.65 -3.69 8.84
CA LYS A 131 -14.67 -4.10 10.26
C LYS A 131 -13.34 -4.60 10.80
N SER A 132 -12.51 -5.19 9.95
CA SER A 132 -11.18 -5.67 10.35
C SER A 132 -10.06 -4.69 10.01
N GLY A 133 -10.41 -3.51 9.52
CA GLY A 133 -9.47 -2.44 9.20
C GLY A 133 -8.83 -2.57 7.81
N GLU A 134 -8.28 -1.45 7.35
CA GLU A 134 -7.42 -1.29 6.18
C GLU A 134 -6.47 -0.13 6.46
N ILE A 135 -5.24 -0.21 5.97
CA ILE A 135 -4.22 0.80 6.21
C ILE A 135 -3.55 1.13 4.87
N ASP A 136 -3.71 2.36 4.40
CA ASP A 136 -3.19 2.82 3.13
C ASP A 136 -1.99 3.73 3.36
N LEU A 137 -0.78 3.18 3.13
CA LEU A 137 0.47 3.92 3.32
C LEU A 137 0.66 5.00 2.27
N MET A 138 0.18 4.73 1.08
CA MET A 138 0.21 5.65 -0.04
C MET A 138 -0.86 5.27 -1.05
N GLU A 139 -1.73 6.20 -1.35
CA GLU A 139 -2.63 6.16 -2.48
C GLU A 139 -2.48 7.46 -3.27
N TRP A 140 -2.38 7.34 -4.58
CA TRP A 140 -2.38 8.50 -5.46
C TRP A 140 -3.58 8.45 -6.40
N VAL A 141 -4.45 9.45 -6.26
CA VAL A 141 -5.61 9.62 -7.12
C VAL A 141 -5.34 10.77 -8.06
N GLN A 142 -5.40 10.52 -9.31
CA GLN A 142 -4.88 11.34 -10.41
C GLN A 142 -5.45 12.75 -10.56
N ASP A 143 -6.64 13.01 -10.04
CA ASP A 143 -7.33 14.30 -10.23
C ASP A 143 -6.72 15.43 -9.38
N THR A 144 -5.88 15.05 -8.42
CA THR A 144 -5.12 15.95 -7.56
C THR A 144 -3.63 15.64 -7.67
N PRO A 145 -2.94 16.11 -8.71
CA PRO A 145 -1.61 15.64 -9.11
C PRO A 145 -0.49 15.85 -8.08
N MET A 146 -0.71 16.68 -7.08
CA MET A 146 0.24 16.94 -6.00
C MET A 146 -0.21 16.32 -4.68
N GLU A 147 -1.32 15.61 -4.66
CA GLU A 147 -1.87 15.02 -3.44
C GLU A 147 -1.63 13.52 -3.39
N MET A 148 -1.30 13.05 -2.22
CA MET A 148 -1.18 11.65 -1.85
C MET A 148 -1.99 11.43 -0.58
N TYR A 149 -2.67 10.31 -0.50
CA TYR A 149 -3.52 9.96 0.63
C TYR A 149 -2.82 8.91 1.51
N GLN A 150 -2.93 9.09 2.82
CA GLN A 150 -2.66 8.09 3.84
C GLN A 150 -3.92 7.90 4.66
N THR A 151 -4.42 6.67 4.75
CA THR A 151 -5.80 6.43 5.18
C THR A 151 -5.88 5.20 6.07
N VAL A 152 -6.83 5.20 6.98
CA VAL A 152 -7.35 3.99 7.64
C VAL A 152 -8.84 3.88 7.38
N HIS A 153 -9.31 2.64 7.19
CA HIS A 153 -10.74 2.33 7.13
C HIS A 153 -11.09 1.43 8.32
N THR A 154 -12.09 1.81 9.07
CA THR A 154 -12.61 1.05 10.22
C THR A 154 -14.13 1.04 10.23
N HIS A 155 -14.72 0.24 11.11
CA HIS A 155 -16.15 0.24 11.30
C HIS A 155 -16.63 1.47 12.07
N TYR A 156 -15.75 2.14 12.80
CA TYR A 156 -16.12 3.27 13.66
C TYR A 156 -15.14 4.43 13.52
N VAL A 157 -15.61 5.49 12.91
CA VAL A 157 -14.95 6.80 12.94
C VAL A 157 -15.99 7.81 13.41
N ASN A 158 -15.76 8.44 14.58
CA ASN A 158 -16.66 9.43 15.17
C ASN A 158 -18.13 8.96 15.33
N GLY A 159 -18.35 7.67 15.59
CA GLY A 159 -19.67 7.10 15.81
C GLY A 159 -20.27 6.34 14.62
N GLU A 160 -19.62 6.38 13.47
CA GLU A 160 -20.14 5.80 12.24
C GLU A 160 -19.05 4.98 11.53
N THR A 161 -19.47 4.08 10.63
CA THR A 161 -18.56 3.43 9.69
C THR A 161 -17.86 4.48 8.85
N GLY A 162 -16.54 4.47 8.83
CA GLY A 162 -15.84 5.58 8.22
C GLY A 162 -14.42 5.34 7.78
N THR A 163 -13.90 6.42 7.25
CA THR A 163 -12.54 6.58 6.75
C THR A 163 -11.91 7.77 7.46
N ALA A 164 -10.68 7.60 7.95
CA ALA A 164 -9.89 8.68 8.51
C ALA A 164 -8.50 8.69 7.87
N GLY A 165 -7.96 9.87 7.57
CA GLY A 165 -6.67 9.97 6.93
C GLY A 165 -6.16 11.38 6.74
N ALA A 166 -5.00 11.49 6.13
CA ALA A 166 -4.37 12.73 5.72
C ALA A 166 -4.16 12.78 4.21
N THR A 167 -4.39 13.93 3.63
CA THR A 167 -4.12 14.21 2.22
C THR A 167 -2.83 15.00 2.10
N ASN A 168 -1.95 14.62 1.17
CA ASN A 168 -0.68 15.29 0.90
C ASN A 168 0.10 15.61 2.19
N PRO A 169 0.53 14.59 2.95
CA PRO A 169 1.10 14.76 4.29
C PRO A 169 2.38 15.60 4.34
N ASN A 170 3.02 15.84 3.19
CA ASN A 170 4.23 16.66 3.06
C ASN A 170 4.00 17.94 2.24
N ARG A 171 2.89 18.60 2.44
CA ARG A 171 2.51 19.84 1.71
C ARG A 171 3.63 20.89 1.64
N ASP A 172 4.39 21.02 2.71
CA ASP A 172 5.46 22.00 2.82
C ASP A 172 6.76 21.60 2.10
N LEU A 173 6.87 20.38 1.60
CA LEU A 173 8.10 19.81 1.04
C LEU A 173 8.10 19.72 -0.49
N ASN A 174 7.19 20.38 -1.18
CA ASN A 174 7.07 20.28 -2.63
C ASN A 174 7.11 18.81 -3.10
N PHE A 175 6.27 17.99 -2.49
CA PHE A 175 6.22 16.54 -2.66
C PHE A 175 6.00 16.16 -4.13
N ASP A 176 6.93 15.41 -4.71
CA ASP A 176 6.83 14.89 -6.07
C ASP A 176 6.86 13.36 -6.06
N ILE A 177 5.70 12.73 -6.19
CA ILE A 177 5.52 11.27 -6.23
C ILE A 177 6.31 10.59 -7.35
N THR A 178 6.85 11.35 -8.32
CA THR A 178 7.73 10.81 -9.36
C THR A 178 9.18 10.66 -8.89
N GLN A 179 9.50 11.17 -7.73
CA GLN A 179 10.77 10.91 -7.04
C GLN A 179 10.60 9.76 -6.06
N PHE A 180 11.70 9.13 -5.69
CA PHE A 180 11.68 8.10 -4.66
C PHE A 180 11.41 8.70 -3.29
N HIS A 181 10.40 8.14 -2.63
CA HIS A 181 10.07 8.38 -1.23
C HIS A 181 9.96 7.06 -0.47
N VAL A 182 10.11 7.11 0.83
CA VAL A 182 9.86 5.98 1.73
C VAL A 182 8.51 6.20 2.41
N TYR A 183 7.54 5.36 2.06
CA TYR A 183 6.21 5.38 2.66
C TYR A 183 6.16 4.36 3.78
N GLY A 184 5.77 4.77 4.98
CA GLY A 184 5.75 3.91 6.15
C GLY A 184 4.43 3.93 6.90
N ALA A 185 4.11 2.78 7.52
CA ALA A 185 3.09 2.70 8.56
C ALA A 185 3.56 1.78 9.69
N GLU A 186 3.40 2.25 10.91
CA GLU A 186 3.68 1.51 12.13
C GLU A 186 2.38 1.23 12.87
N ARG A 187 2.16 -0.04 13.22
CA ARG A 187 1.04 -0.45 14.06
C ARG A 187 1.53 -0.73 15.47
N THR A 188 0.99 0.00 16.42
CA THR A 188 1.21 -0.23 17.86
C THR A 188 -0.09 -0.64 18.53
N ASP A 189 -0.07 -0.86 19.84
CA ASP A 189 -1.31 -1.07 20.60
C ASP A 189 -2.16 0.21 20.70
N ASP A 190 -1.55 1.39 20.53
CA ASP A 190 -2.17 2.68 20.80
C ASP A 190 -2.47 3.49 19.52
N ALA A 191 -1.80 3.19 18.39
CA ALA A 191 -1.98 3.96 17.18
C ALA A 191 -1.54 3.22 15.90
N VAL A 192 -2.07 3.66 14.76
CA VAL A 192 -1.45 3.49 13.44
C VAL A 192 -0.78 4.81 13.08
N ILE A 193 0.54 4.79 12.89
CA ILE A 193 1.36 5.98 12.67
C ILE A 193 1.94 5.92 11.26
N PHE A 194 1.73 6.96 10.49
CA PHE A 194 2.19 7.04 9.11
C PHE A 194 3.41 7.92 8.96
N TYR A 195 4.27 7.54 8.03
CA TYR A 195 5.52 8.24 7.76
C TYR A 195 5.73 8.44 6.26
N VAL A 196 6.38 9.55 5.91
CA VAL A 196 7.01 9.76 4.61
C VAL A 196 8.44 10.23 4.85
N ASP A 197 9.41 9.55 4.26
CA ASP A 197 10.85 9.81 4.41
C ASP A 197 11.29 9.89 5.89
N GLY A 198 10.71 9.01 6.72
CA GLY A 198 11.01 8.92 8.15
C GLY A 198 10.32 9.97 9.03
N LYS A 199 9.61 10.95 8.43
CA LYS A 199 8.86 11.97 9.18
C LYS A 199 7.42 11.48 9.39
N GLU A 200 6.93 11.54 10.63
CA GLU A 200 5.51 11.29 10.95
C GLU A 200 4.64 12.32 10.22
N THR A 201 3.63 11.83 9.53
CA THR A 201 2.75 12.63 8.67
C THR A 201 1.28 12.55 9.05
N TYR A 202 0.89 11.42 9.63
CA TYR A 202 -0.46 11.19 10.13
C TYR A 202 -0.44 10.15 11.25
N ARG A 203 -1.41 10.24 12.17
CA ARG A 203 -1.60 9.30 13.27
C ARG A 203 -3.10 9.07 13.50
N TYR A 204 -3.47 7.80 13.56
CA TYR A 204 -4.81 7.37 13.95
C TYR A 204 -4.73 6.69 15.32
N GLU A 205 -5.30 7.34 16.32
CA GLU A 205 -5.25 6.92 17.73
C GLU A 205 -6.24 5.79 18.02
N ASN A 206 -5.83 4.85 18.87
CA ASN A 206 -6.74 3.93 19.52
C ASN A 206 -7.51 4.69 20.63
N MET A 207 -8.80 4.82 20.46
CA MET A 207 -9.68 5.51 21.43
C MET A 207 -10.04 4.61 22.62
N HIS A 208 -9.56 3.36 22.65
CA HIS A 208 -9.85 2.36 23.70
C HIS A 208 -11.35 2.19 23.98
N LEU A 209 -12.17 2.26 22.94
CA LEU A 209 -13.60 2.00 23.03
C LEU A 209 -13.87 0.50 23.21
N GLU A 210 -15.12 0.17 23.57
CA GLU A 210 -15.58 -1.21 23.62
C GLU A 210 -15.27 -1.91 22.28
N LYS A 211 -14.82 -3.16 22.38
CA LYS A 211 -14.32 -3.93 21.22
C LYS A 211 -15.36 -4.08 20.11
N GLU A 212 -16.63 -4.13 20.46
CA GLU A 212 -17.75 -4.26 19.53
C GLU A 212 -17.90 -3.05 18.59
N LYS A 213 -17.36 -1.89 18.98
CA LYS A 213 -17.35 -0.70 18.14
C LYS A 213 -16.37 -0.79 16.98
N LEU A 214 -15.37 -1.68 17.07
CA LEU A 214 -14.38 -1.93 16.02
C LEU A 214 -13.70 -0.63 15.52
N GLN A 215 -13.42 0.28 16.47
CA GLN A 215 -12.74 1.53 16.17
C GLN A 215 -11.26 1.27 15.85
N PHE A 216 -10.62 0.33 16.55
CA PHE A 216 -9.19 0.04 16.38
C PHE A 216 -8.93 -1.46 16.19
N PRO A 217 -9.30 -2.05 15.03
CA PRO A 217 -9.12 -3.49 14.77
C PRO A 217 -7.69 -3.86 14.40
N PHE A 218 -6.76 -2.93 14.41
CA PHE A 218 -5.41 -3.09 13.89
C PHE A 218 -4.49 -3.98 14.74
N CYS A 219 -4.92 -4.38 15.93
CA CYS A 219 -4.20 -5.29 16.81
C CYS A 219 -4.69 -6.74 16.76
N ASP A 220 -5.86 -6.98 16.16
CA ASP A 220 -6.55 -8.27 16.22
C ASP A 220 -6.12 -9.24 15.11
N PHE A 221 -5.51 -8.73 14.04
CA PHE A 221 -5.18 -9.51 12.84
C PHE A 221 -3.74 -9.28 12.39
N LYS A 222 -3.19 -10.25 11.67
CA LYS A 222 -2.01 -10.03 10.83
C LYS A 222 -2.45 -9.32 9.56
N PHE A 223 -1.65 -8.35 9.14
CA PHE A 223 -1.89 -7.59 7.91
C PHE A 223 -0.85 -7.93 6.86
N ASN A 224 -1.29 -8.27 5.66
CA ASN A 224 -0.39 -8.41 4.52
C ASN A 224 -0.12 -7.06 3.85
N LEU A 225 1.03 -6.94 3.22
CA LEU A 225 1.37 -5.79 2.39
C LEU A 225 0.89 -6.05 0.95
N ILE A 226 0.24 -5.05 0.37
CA ILE A 226 -0.27 -5.07 -1.00
C ILE A 226 0.33 -3.90 -1.76
N LEU A 227 0.80 -4.18 -2.97
CA LEU A 227 1.39 -3.21 -3.88
C LEU A 227 0.69 -3.35 -5.22
N ASN A 228 0.05 -2.32 -5.72
CA ASN A 228 -0.59 -2.35 -7.02
C ASN A 228 -0.46 -1.04 -7.78
N CYS A 229 -0.60 -1.16 -9.10
CA CYS A 229 -0.76 -0.06 -10.03
C CYS A 229 -2.08 -0.27 -10.76
N SER A 230 -3.12 0.43 -10.35
CA SER A 230 -4.48 0.33 -10.90
C SER A 230 -4.85 1.55 -11.71
#